data_b5b177c042d04c438ae2ed89a28d92a7
#
_entry.id   b5b177c042d04c438ae2ed89a28d92a7
#
_cell.length_a   1.000
_cell.length_b   1.000
_cell.length_c   1.000
_cell.angle_alpha   90.00
_cell.angle_beta   90.00
_cell.angle_gamma   90.00
#
_symmetry.space_group_name_H-M   'P 1'
#
loop_
_entity.id
_entity.type
_entity.pdbx_description
1 polymer ?
#
loop_
_entity_poly.entity_id
_entity_poly.type
_entity_poly.pdbx_seq_one_letter_code
_entity_poly.pdbx_strand_id
1 'polypeptide(L)'
;MKERPQTAAPEHVRGIYMVKNKKILAAVAAIVVIVVVVAAVGLTGSGEAQDKELQFGYVTWDGEVASTNVLTLVLEEAGYDVKMVSTDAGPLYQGLSQGGLDFTTSAWLPVTHASYLEKYSDKLDRAGVNLEGCKIGMAVPKYVYDAGVHTIADLRDHAAEFDSRIVGIEPGAGVVMATERAVDEYALDGFTVQTSSSGGMLAELKSAYAAEEWIAVTLWSPHWAFSEWDMAYLDDPEEVYGGAEVVETVARTGFAEDNPGAYAIISAFNWTQDDCQSVMADIFANDMDEKEAAQKWIDANRDKVDSWIAAGKAGADGENA
;
A
#
# COMPACT_ATOMS: atom_id res chain seq x y z
N MET A 1 -67.06 40.91 21.19
CA MET A 1 -66.46 40.61 22.49
C MET A 1 -66.72 39.15 22.79
N LYS A 2 -65.79 38.29 22.56
CA LYS A 2 -65.83 36.89 22.97
C LYS A 2 -64.37 36.49 23.31
N GLU A 3 -64.19 36.24 24.59
CA GLU A 3 -62.96 35.81 25.21
C GLU A 3 -62.51 34.41 24.68
N ARG A 4 -61.23 34.25 24.46
CA ARG A 4 -60.61 32.95 24.23
C ARG A 4 -60.04 32.41 25.55
N PRO A 5 -60.21 31.15 25.85
CA PRO A 5 -59.61 30.55 27.04
C PRO A 5 -58.12 30.25 26.78
N GLN A 6 -57.33 30.53 27.82
CA GLN A 6 -55.94 30.09 27.99
C GLN A 6 -55.88 28.58 28.19
N THR A 7 -55.14 27.88 27.36
CA THR A 7 -54.77 26.50 27.60
C THR A 7 -53.38 26.44 28.26
N ALA A 8 -53.32 25.85 29.44
CA ALA A 8 -52.11 25.56 30.20
C ALA A 8 -51.22 24.56 29.49
N ALA A 9 -49.91 24.81 29.54
CA ALA A 9 -48.87 23.88 29.08
C ALA A 9 -48.64 22.74 30.09
N PRO A 10 -48.43 21.49 29.67
CA PRO A 10 -48.12 20.40 30.60
C PRO A 10 -46.65 20.46 31.05
N GLU A 11 -46.44 20.30 32.32
CA GLU A 11 -45.15 20.06 32.96
C GLU A 11 -44.54 18.75 32.47
N HIS A 12 -43.40 18.82 31.78
CA HIS A 12 -42.58 17.64 31.47
C HIS A 12 -41.61 17.36 32.61
N VAL A 13 -41.95 16.32 33.36
CA VAL A 13 -41.15 15.60 34.33
C VAL A 13 -39.76 15.28 33.76
N ARG A 14 -38.69 15.77 34.42
CA ARG A 14 -37.32 15.36 34.24
C ARG A 14 -37.13 13.95 34.78
N GLY A 15 -37.23 12.94 33.93
CA GLY A 15 -36.84 11.56 34.25
C GLY A 15 -35.34 11.40 34.07
N ILE A 16 -34.63 11.30 35.20
CA ILE A 16 -33.21 10.86 35.20
C ILE A 16 -33.21 9.35 34.92
N TYR A 17 -32.84 8.95 33.73
CA TYR A 17 -32.60 7.55 33.43
C TYR A 17 -31.27 7.09 34.04
N MET A 18 -31.33 6.49 35.23
CA MET A 18 -30.23 5.71 35.77
C MET A 18 -30.16 4.37 35.01
N VAL A 19 -29.25 4.26 34.04
CA VAL A 19 -28.96 2.99 33.36
C VAL A 19 -28.19 2.09 34.33
N LYS A 20 -28.91 1.19 35.00
CA LYS A 20 -28.33 0.09 35.77
C LYS A 20 -27.83 -1.02 34.83
N ASN A 21 -26.76 -0.82 34.13
CA ASN A 21 -26.19 -1.89 33.33
C ASN A 21 -24.79 -2.27 33.86
N LYS A 22 -24.77 -3.15 34.87
CA LYS A 22 -23.53 -3.66 35.49
C LYS A 22 -22.54 -4.27 34.51
N LYS A 23 -23.00 -4.67 33.33
CA LYS A 23 -22.14 -5.23 32.26
C LYS A 23 -21.35 -4.16 31.51
N ILE A 24 -21.86 -2.93 31.39
CA ILE A 24 -21.15 -1.81 30.75
C ILE A 24 -20.05 -1.28 31.68
N LEU A 25 -20.30 -1.21 33.00
CA LEU A 25 -19.26 -0.82 33.96
C LEU A 25 -18.11 -1.85 34.03
N ALA A 26 -18.39 -3.14 33.84
CA ALA A 26 -17.37 -4.17 33.84
C ALA A 26 -16.49 -4.10 32.59
N ALA A 27 -17.05 -3.73 31.41
CA ALA A 27 -16.29 -3.56 30.16
C ALA A 27 -15.37 -2.33 30.22
N VAL A 28 -15.82 -1.22 30.77
CA VAL A 28 -14.98 0.00 30.93
C VAL A 28 -13.87 -0.21 31.96
N ALA A 29 -14.15 -0.94 33.05
CA ALA A 29 -13.13 -1.29 34.05
C ALA A 29 -12.07 -2.25 33.51
N ALA A 30 -12.43 -3.18 32.58
CA ALA A 30 -11.49 -4.09 31.94
C ALA A 30 -10.54 -3.35 30.97
N ILE A 31 -11.04 -2.36 30.23
CA ILE A 31 -10.21 -1.53 29.32
C ILE A 31 -9.22 -0.67 30.10
N VAL A 32 -9.62 -0.09 31.23
CA VAL A 32 -8.74 0.73 32.10
C VAL A 32 -7.67 -0.13 32.79
N VAL A 33 -7.97 -1.38 33.13
CA VAL A 33 -6.99 -2.30 33.74
C VAL A 33 -5.96 -2.78 32.72
N ILE A 34 -6.34 -2.96 31.45
CA ILE A 34 -5.39 -3.34 30.38
C ILE A 34 -4.41 -2.19 30.09
N VAL A 35 -4.86 -0.93 30.09
CA VAL A 35 -4.00 0.23 29.90
C VAL A 35 -3.04 0.48 31.07
N VAL A 36 -3.43 0.13 32.31
CA VAL A 36 -2.58 0.30 33.50
C VAL A 36 -1.57 -0.87 33.67
N VAL A 37 -1.88 -2.06 33.19
CA VAL A 37 -0.94 -3.21 33.23
C VAL A 37 0.18 -3.06 32.22
N VAL A 38 -0.08 -2.44 31.06
CA VAL A 38 0.97 -2.13 30.07
C VAL A 38 1.93 -1.03 30.58
N ALA A 39 1.48 -0.12 31.43
CA ALA A 39 2.34 0.93 32.01
C ALA A 39 3.16 0.49 33.25
N ALA A 40 2.90 -0.68 33.83
CA ALA A 40 3.55 -1.13 35.07
C ALA A 40 4.68 -2.17 34.85
N VAL A 41 4.87 -2.70 33.63
CA VAL A 41 5.93 -3.64 33.29
C VAL A 41 7.22 -2.93 32.80
N GLY A 42 7.17 -1.63 32.59
CA GLY A 42 8.26 -0.83 32.01
C GLY A 42 9.35 -0.33 32.97
N LEU A 43 9.49 -0.84 34.19
CA LEU A 43 10.43 -0.24 35.18
C LEU A 43 11.28 -1.24 35.98
N THR A 44 11.75 -2.34 35.39
CA THR A 44 12.87 -3.09 36.00
C THR A 44 13.66 -3.84 34.93
N GLY A 45 14.81 -3.34 34.57
CA GLY A 45 15.80 -4.13 33.85
C GLY A 45 16.58 -3.32 32.82
N SER A 46 17.77 -2.91 33.14
CA SER A 46 18.79 -2.39 32.24
C SER A 46 19.22 -3.44 31.24
N GLY A 47 18.74 -3.28 30.05
CA GLY A 47 18.91 -4.01 28.82
C GLY A 47 17.62 -3.74 28.07
N GLU A 48 17.59 -2.76 27.16
CA GLU A 48 16.43 -2.52 26.30
C GLU A 48 16.15 -3.83 25.56
N ALA A 49 15.11 -4.55 25.99
CA ALA A 49 14.57 -5.65 25.23
C ALA A 49 14.06 -5.02 23.92
N GLN A 50 14.81 -5.21 22.84
CA GLN A 50 14.41 -4.90 21.49
C GLN A 50 12.95 -5.35 21.32
N ASP A 51 12.05 -4.46 21.00
CA ASP A 51 10.67 -4.84 20.71
C ASP A 51 10.70 -5.71 19.45
N LYS A 52 10.42 -7.00 19.63
CA LYS A 52 10.50 -7.96 18.53
C LYS A 52 9.24 -7.97 17.68
N GLU A 53 8.17 -7.29 18.09
CA GLU A 53 6.96 -7.15 17.33
C GLU A 53 7.10 -5.96 16.37
N LEU A 54 6.96 -6.20 15.07
CA LEU A 54 7.08 -5.21 14.01
C LEU A 54 5.73 -5.03 13.31
N GLN A 55 5.33 -3.79 13.07
CA GLN A 55 4.11 -3.42 12.34
C GLN A 55 4.49 -3.09 10.89
N PHE A 56 4.41 -4.07 9.97
CA PHE A 56 4.72 -3.92 8.57
C PHE A 56 3.46 -3.48 7.80
N GLY A 57 3.38 -2.20 7.44
CA GLY A 57 2.28 -1.65 6.65
C GLY A 57 2.45 -1.92 5.16
N TYR A 58 1.36 -2.30 4.47
CA TYR A 58 1.38 -2.52 3.03
C TYR A 58 0.02 -2.25 2.37
N VAL A 59 0.05 -1.96 1.06
CA VAL A 59 -1.13 -1.93 0.21
C VAL A 59 -1.20 -3.25 -0.56
N THR A 60 -2.39 -3.69 -0.95
CA THR A 60 -2.56 -4.97 -1.65
C THR A 60 -2.26 -4.86 -3.15
N TRP A 61 -1.19 -4.13 -3.52
CA TRP A 61 -0.66 -4.14 -4.87
C TRP A 61 0.20 -5.38 -5.08
N ASP A 62 0.13 -5.96 -6.26
CA ASP A 62 0.67 -7.29 -6.52
C ASP A 62 2.17 -7.41 -6.21
N GLY A 63 2.98 -6.43 -6.62
CA GLY A 63 4.42 -6.39 -6.30
C GLY A 63 4.70 -6.17 -4.82
N GLU A 64 3.82 -5.42 -4.13
CA GLU A 64 3.95 -5.17 -2.70
C GLU A 64 3.53 -6.38 -1.87
N VAL A 65 2.47 -7.09 -2.27
CA VAL A 65 2.11 -8.38 -1.66
C VAL A 65 3.30 -9.34 -1.74
N ALA A 66 3.97 -9.41 -2.90
CA ALA A 66 5.16 -10.23 -3.07
C ALA A 66 6.32 -9.81 -2.14
N SER A 67 6.69 -8.51 -2.13
CA SER A 67 7.80 -8.01 -1.29
C SER A 67 7.52 -8.14 0.20
N THR A 68 6.26 -7.89 0.61
CA THR A 68 5.83 -7.97 2.01
C THR A 68 5.93 -9.39 2.54
N ASN A 69 5.49 -10.39 1.76
CA ASN A 69 5.57 -11.78 2.17
C ASN A 69 7.03 -12.27 2.23
N VAL A 70 7.87 -11.91 1.25
CA VAL A 70 9.30 -12.27 1.29
C VAL A 70 9.98 -11.64 2.51
N LEU A 71 9.84 -10.34 2.72
CA LEU A 71 10.54 -9.65 3.80
C LEU A 71 9.99 -10.04 5.18
N THR A 72 8.69 -10.36 5.30
CA THR A 72 8.10 -10.91 6.52
C THR A 72 8.79 -12.22 6.91
N LEU A 73 8.92 -13.17 5.99
CA LEU A 73 9.59 -14.46 6.29
C LEU A 73 11.07 -14.27 6.63
N VAL A 74 11.78 -13.35 5.99
CA VAL A 74 13.17 -13.00 6.31
C VAL A 74 13.31 -12.44 7.72
N LEU A 75 12.41 -11.53 8.11
CA LEU A 75 12.40 -10.95 9.46
C LEU A 75 11.98 -11.99 10.52
N GLU A 76 11.00 -12.85 10.21
CA GLU A 76 10.61 -13.96 11.08
C GLU A 76 11.77 -14.95 11.29
N GLU A 77 12.54 -15.27 10.24
CA GLU A 77 13.76 -16.10 10.33
C GLU A 77 14.86 -15.42 11.18
N ALA A 78 14.96 -14.08 11.12
CA ALA A 78 15.85 -13.30 11.97
C ALA A 78 15.39 -13.20 13.44
N GLY A 79 14.18 -13.67 13.75
CA GLY A 79 13.63 -13.79 15.11
C GLY A 79 12.70 -12.67 15.53
N TYR A 80 12.16 -11.89 14.59
CA TYR A 80 11.11 -10.88 14.82
C TYR A 80 9.71 -11.49 14.71
N ASP A 81 8.72 -10.88 15.37
CA ASP A 81 7.29 -11.19 15.22
C ASP A 81 6.66 -10.11 14.33
N VAL A 82 6.37 -10.43 13.06
CA VAL A 82 5.92 -9.46 12.08
C VAL A 82 4.40 -9.48 11.96
N LYS A 83 3.79 -8.32 12.17
CA LYS A 83 2.35 -8.08 11.94
C LYS A 83 2.17 -7.34 10.62
N MET A 84 1.72 -8.05 9.60
CA MET A 84 1.35 -7.47 8.32
C MET A 84 0.03 -6.69 8.46
N VAL A 85 0.04 -5.40 8.13
CA VAL A 85 -1.13 -4.51 8.25
C VAL A 85 -1.49 -3.96 6.88
N SER A 86 -2.54 -4.53 6.27
CA SER A 86 -3.05 -4.07 4.97
C SER A 86 -3.88 -2.80 5.13
N THR A 87 -3.60 -1.81 4.28
CA THR A 87 -4.34 -0.53 4.25
C THR A 87 -4.14 0.18 2.90
N ASP A 88 -4.87 1.27 2.64
CA ASP A 88 -4.65 2.10 1.45
C ASP A 88 -3.45 3.04 1.63
N ALA A 89 -2.92 3.59 0.51
CA ALA A 89 -1.72 4.43 0.51
C ALA A 89 -1.79 5.63 1.48
N GLY A 90 -2.87 6.39 1.49
CA GLY A 90 -3.03 7.53 2.39
C GLY A 90 -2.95 7.16 3.88
N PRO A 91 -3.77 6.22 4.37
CA PRO A 91 -3.67 5.67 5.72
C PRO A 91 -2.32 5.02 6.04
N LEU A 92 -1.65 4.37 5.07
CA LEU A 92 -0.32 3.79 5.22
C LEU A 92 0.71 4.85 5.69
N TYR A 93 0.87 5.93 4.90
CA TYR A 93 1.80 7.00 5.24
C TYR A 93 1.40 7.76 6.51
N GLN A 94 0.10 7.89 6.76
CA GLN A 94 -0.38 8.44 8.04
C GLN A 94 -0.01 7.53 9.21
N GLY A 95 -0.20 6.23 9.09
CA GLY A 95 0.15 5.23 10.11
C GLY A 95 1.63 5.27 10.46
N LEU A 96 2.52 5.29 9.45
CA LEU A 96 3.96 5.47 9.62
C LEU A 96 4.27 6.78 10.35
N SER A 97 3.69 7.90 9.91
CA SER A 97 3.95 9.22 10.51
C SER A 97 3.50 9.36 11.97
N GLN A 98 2.58 8.51 12.42
CA GLN A 98 2.04 8.48 13.78
C GLN A 98 2.65 7.37 14.65
N GLY A 99 3.55 6.55 14.10
CA GLY A 99 4.17 5.43 14.80
C GLY A 99 3.23 4.24 15.05
N GLY A 100 2.12 4.15 14.32
CA GLY A 100 1.21 3.00 14.32
C GLY A 100 1.67 1.88 13.38
N LEU A 101 2.56 2.21 12.44
CA LEU A 101 3.28 1.30 11.56
C LEU A 101 4.76 1.60 11.67
N ASP A 102 5.62 0.60 11.51
CA ASP A 102 7.06 0.75 11.61
C ASP A 102 7.71 1.05 10.26
N PHE A 103 7.33 0.30 9.21
CA PHE A 103 7.91 0.46 7.88
C PHE A 103 6.98 -0.06 6.78
N THR A 104 7.35 0.27 5.53
CA THR A 104 6.76 -0.25 4.29
C THR A 104 7.84 -0.40 3.23
N THR A 105 7.65 -1.30 2.25
CA THR A 105 8.55 -1.50 1.11
C THR A 105 8.04 -0.86 -0.18
N SER A 106 7.07 0.07 -0.11
CA SER A 106 6.26 0.48 -1.26
C SER A 106 6.26 1.99 -1.53
N ALA A 107 7.37 2.68 -1.31
CA ALA A 107 7.46 4.08 -1.67
C ALA A 107 7.99 4.24 -3.10
N TRP A 108 7.10 4.48 -4.05
CA TRP A 108 7.41 4.73 -5.47
C TRP A 108 7.86 6.17 -5.67
N LEU A 109 9.09 6.37 -6.11
CA LEU A 109 9.75 7.67 -6.19
C LEU A 109 10.52 7.85 -7.52
N PRO A 110 10.68 9.05 -8.04
CA PRO A 110 10.48 10.33 -7.35
C PRO A 110 9.08 10.96 -7.51
N VAL A 111 8.14 10.37 -8.26
CA VAL A 111 6.89 11.06 -8.66
C VAL A 111 5.66 10.51 -7.95
N THR A 112 5.44 9.20 -8.02
CA THR A 112 4.17 8.56 -7.63
C THR A 112 3.78 8.85 -6.18
N HIS A 113 4.69 8.70 -5.21
CA HIS A 113 4.43 8.93 -3.79
C HIS A 113 5.12 10.18 -3.22
N ALA A 114 5.65 11.07 -4.10
CA ALA A 114 6.35 12.29 -3.67
C ALA A 114 5.51 13.14 -2.70
N SER A 115 4.22 13.32 -2.98
CA SER A 115 3.33 14.12 -2.14
C SER A 115 3.14 13.57 -0.72
N TYR A 116 3.16 12.25 -0.55
CA TYR A 116 3.12 11.61 0.77
C TYR A 116 4.42 11.82 1.53
N LEU A 117 5.58 11.62 0.86
CA LEU A 117 6.90 11.81 1.46
C LEU A 117 7.13 13.29 1.83
N GLU A 118 6.70 14.23 1.00
CA GLU A 118 6.78 15.65 1.29
C GLU A 118 5.93 16.02 2.52
N LYS A 119 4.68 15.55 2.54
CA LYS A 119 3.73 15.82 3.64
C LYS A 119 4.23 15.34 5.01
N TYR A 120 4.96 14.26 5.05
CA TYR A 120 5.42 13.63 6.29
C TYR A 120 6.95 13.57 6.39
N SER A 121 7.66 14.47 5.71
CA SER A 121 9.13 14.46 5.55
C SER A 121 9.92 14.51 6.87
N ASP A 122 9.32 15.04 7.95
CA ASP A 122 9.91 15.09 9.30
C ASP A 122 9.56 13.86 10.17
N LYS A 123 8.84 12.89 9.62
CA LYS A 123 8.32 11.70 10.32
C LYS A 123 8.71 10.39 9.65
N LEU A 124 9.37 10.45 8.51
CA LEU A 124 9.70 9.29 7.70
C LEU A 124 11.19 9.29 7.34
N ASP A 125 11.81 8.13 7.48
CA ASP A 125 13.20 7.88 7.10
C ASP A 125 13.22 6.94 5.87
N ARG A 126 14.00 7.30 4.85
CA ARG A 126 14.20 6.46 3.67
C ARG A 126 15.29 5.45 3.98
N ALA A 127 14.92 4.18 4.11
CA ALA A 127 15.81 3.12 4.52
C ALA A 127 16.70 2.60 3.37
N GLY A 128 16.17 2.60 2.13
CA GLY A 128 16.95 2.19 0.95
C GLY A 128 16.08 1.91 -0.27
N VAL A 129 16.73 1.90 -1.44
CA VAL A 129 16.09 1.46 -2.70
C VAL A 129 16.00 -0.07 -2.70
N ASN A 130 14.80 -0.61 -2.87
CA ASN A 130 14.59 -2.05 -2.92
C ASN A 130 14.29 -2.59 -4.33
N LEU A 131 13.81 -1.74 -5.25
CA LEU A 131 13.55 -2.12 -6.63
C LEU A 131 13.80 -0.95 -7.58
N GLU A 132 14.52 -1.17 -8.66
CA GLU A 132 14.85 -0.15 -9.67
C GLU A 132 14.15 -0.40 -11.01
N GLY A 133 14.06 0.67 -11.84
CA GLY A 133 13.54 0.61 -13.20
C GLY A 133 12.03 0.43 -13.28
N CYS A 134 11.32 0.89 -12.26
CA CYS A 134 9.87 0.84 -12.20
C CYS A 134 9.23 1.93 -13.07
N LYS A 135 7.97 1.72 -13.45
CA LYS A 135 7.18 2.67 -14.25
C LYS A 135 5.71 2.51 -13.89
N ILE A 136 4.99 3.62 -13.80
CA ILE A 136 3.53 3.65 -13.79
C ILE A 136 3.01 4.21 -15.11
N GLY A 137 1.74 3.93 -15.46
CA GLY A 137 1.15 4.50 -16.65
C GLY A 137 -0.27 4.02 -16.93
N MET A 138 -0.84 4.55 -17.99
CA MET A 138 -2.06 4.05 -18.58
C MET A 138 -1.72 3.00 -19.62
N ALA A 139 -2.38 1.85 -19.57
CA ALA A 139 -2.13 0.74 -20.49
C ALA A 139 -3.43 0.27 -21.14
N VAL A 140 -3.30 -0.25 -22.34
CA VAL A 140 -4.39 -0.85 -23.13
C VAL A 140 -3.95 -2.22 -23.64
N PRO A 141 -4.88 -3.13 -23.96
CA PRO A 141 -4.56 -4.34 -24.71
C PRO A 141 -3.86 -4.02 -26.03
N LYS A 142 -2.93 -4.86 -26.43
CA LYS A 142 -2.13 -4.65 -27.66
C LYS A 142 -3.01 -4.52 -28.92
N TYR A 143 -4.14 -5.22 -28.98
CA TYR A 143 -5.07 -5.09 -30.12
C TYR A 143 -5.70 -3.71 -30.20
N VAL A 144 -5.89 -3.00 -29.07
CA VAL A 144 -6.36 -1.61 -29.02
C VAL A 144 -5.25 -0.67 -29.50
N TYR A 145 -4.02 -0.90 -29.03
CA TYR A 145 -2.84 -0.15 -29.47
C TYR A 145 -2.64 -0.29 -30.99
N ASP A 146 -2.74 -1.52 -31.52
CA ASP A 146 -2.58 -1.81 -32.96
C ASP A 146 -3.76 -1.25 -33.80
N ALA A 147 -4.89 -0.98 -33.20
CA ALA A 147 -6.02 -0.31 -33.85
C ALA A 147 -5.83 1.20 -34.01
N GLY A 148 -4.75 1.78 -33.43
CA GLY A 148 -4.36 3.17 -33.62
C GLY A 148 -4.38 4.05 -32.38
N VAL A 149 -4.62 3.48 -31.19
CA VAL A 149 -4.57 4.22 -29.90
C VAL A 149 -3.15 4.08 -29.34
N HIS A 150 -2.28 5.01 -29.64
CA HIS A 150 -0.86 4.95 -29.28
C HIS A 150 -0.50 5.89 -28.12
N THR A 151 -1.22 7.01 -28.00
CA THR A 151 -0.98 8.03 -26.98
C THR A 151 -2.19 8.20 -26.09
N ILE A 152 -2.01 8.78 -24.91
CA ILE A 152 -3.13 9.15 -24.01
C ILE A 152 -4.11 10.09 -24.72
N ALA A 153 -3.60 11.01 -25.56
CA ALA A 153 -4.41 11.95 -26.32
C ALA A 153 -5.37 11.27 -27.31
N ASP A 154 -5.00 10.10 -27.87
CA ASP A 154 -5.82 9.39 -28.84
C ASP A 154 -7.13 8.87 -28.26
N LEU A 155 -7.22 8.71 -26.93
CA LEU A 155 -8.45 8.31 -26.24
C LEU A 155 -9.63 9.23 -26.56
N ARG A 156 -9.38 10.52 -26.80
CA ARG A 156 -10.42 11.50 -27.13
C ARG A 156 -11.26 11.10 -28.34
N ASP A 157 -10.61 10.56 -29.36
CA ASP A 157 -11.26 10.23 -30.61
C ASP A 157 -12.01 8.89 -30.54
N HIS A 158 -11.83 8.17 -29.44
CA HIS A 158 -12.34 6.82 -29.20
C HIS A 158 -13.17 6.69 -27.91
N ALA A 159 -13.74 7.80 -27.43
CA ALA A 159 -14.47 7.84 -26.17
C ALA A 159 -15.61 6.80 -26.08
N ALA A 160 -16.29 6.54 -27.20
CA ALA A 160 -17.41 5.59 -27.24
C ALA A 160 -16.92 4.14 -27.09
N GLU A 161 -15.77 3.79 -27.67
CA GLU A 161 -15.20 2.45 -27.61
C GLU A 161 -14.71 2.10 -26.19
N PHE A 162 -14.30 3.09 -25.41
CA PHE A 162 -13.88 2.96 -24.01
C PHE A 162 -15.01 3.21 -23.00
N ASP A 163 -16.26 3.39 -23.45
CA ASP A 163 -17.37 3.82 -22.58
C ASP A 163 -17.05 5.13 -21.79
N SER A 164 -16.17 5.97 -22.34
CA SER A 164 -15.66 7.19 -21.70
C SER A 164 -15.10 6.94 -20.28
N ARG A 165 -14.41 5.83 -20.07
CA ARG A 165 -13.86 5.45 -18.75
C ARG A 165 -12.44 4.88 -18.84
N ILE A 166 -11.69 5.14 -17.78
CA ILE A 166 -10.39 4.53 -17.50
C ILE A 166 -10.57 3.75 -16.21
N VAL A 167 -10.23 2.47 -16.21
CA VAL A 167 -10.40 1.60 -15.03
C VAL A 167 -9.16 1.69 -14.17
N GLY A 168 -9.35 2.21 -12.96
CA GLY A 168 -8.28 2.41 -11.98
C GLY A 168 -8.36 1.47 -10.79
N ILE A 169 -7.25 1.42 -10.06
CA ILE A 169 -7.18 0.79 -8.76
C ILE A 169 -7.85 1.67 -7.68
N GLU A 170 -7.54 1.52 -6.39
CA GLU A 170 -8.22 2.26 -5.33
C GLU A 170 -7.91 3.77 -5.36
N PRO A 171 -8.85 4.61 -4.89
CA PRO A 171 -8.65 6.05 -4.77
C PRO A 171 -7.46 6.37 -3.85
N GLY A 172 -6.65 7.35 -4.26
CA GLY A 172 -5.46 7.77 -3.50
C GLY A 172 -4.19 7.00 -3.86
N ALA A 173 -4.27 5.93 -4.64
CA ALA A 173 -3.09 5.34 -5.26
C ALA A 173 -2.42 6.36 -6.20
N GLY A 174 -1.08 6.41 -6.20
CA GLY A 174 -0.35 7.42 -6.96
C GLY A 174 -0.62 7.37 -8.46
N VAL A 175 -0.75 6.17 -9.03
CA VAL A 175 -1.10 5.97 -10.44
C VAL A 175 -2.52 6.48 -10.76
N VAL A 176 -3.47 6.34 -9.84
CA VAL A 176 -4.83 6.89 -10.00
C VAL A 176 -4.80 8.41 -9.97
N MET A 177 -4.10 9.01 -9.01
CA MET A 177 -3.93 10.47 -8.94
C MET A 177 -3.23 11.03 -10.20
N ALA A 178 -2.27 10.29 -10.77
CA ALA A 178 -1.65 10.64 -12.03
C ALA A 178 -2.64 10.53 -13.20
N THR A 179 -3.47 9.49 -13.22
CA THR A 179 -4.50 9.29 -14.24
C THR A 179 -5.57 10.40 -14.21
N GLU A 180 -5.99 10.80 -13.01
CA GLU A 180 -6.92 11.94 -12.86
C GLU A 180 -6.32 13.23 -13.42
N ARG A 181 -5.03 13.52 -13.16
CA ARG A 181 -4.32 14.64 -13.80
C ARG A 181 -4.20 14.49 -15.32
N ALA A 182 -3.97 13.26 -15.80
CA ALA A 182 -3.89 13.00 -17.23
C ALA A 182 -5.21 13.25 -17.95
N VAL A 183 -6.36 12.97 -17.32
CA VAL A 183 -7.68 13.33 -17.87
C VAL A 183 -7.79 14.85 -18.10
N ASP A 184 -7.31 15.66 -17.16
CA ASP A 184 -7.32 17.12 -17.29
C ASP A 184 -6.28 17.62 -18.30
N GLU A 185 -5.03 17.16 -18.21
CA GLU A 185 -3.90 17.63 -19.01
C GLU A 185 -4.07 17.29 -20.50
N TYR A 186 -4.56 16.09 -20.79
CA TYR A 186 -4.84 15.64 -22.16
C TYR A 186 -6.25 16.06 -22.65
N ALA A 187 -6.99 16.87 -21.88
CA ALA A 187 -8.36 17.31 -22.19
C ALA A 187 -9.25 16.14 -22.66
N LEU A 188 -9.29 15.05 -21.88
CA LEU A 188 -10.14 13.89 -22.14
C LEU A 188 -11.56 14.17 -21.67
N ASP A 189 -12.23 15.12 -22.35
CA ASP A 189 -13.57 15.59 -21.99
C ASP A 189 -14.58 14.45 -21.97
N GLY A 190 -15.23 14.25 -20.82
CA GLY A 190 -16.22 13.20 -20.59
C GLY A 190 -15.67 11.88 -20.10
N PHE A 191 -14.35 11.67 -20.10
CA PHE A 191 -13.76 10.49 -19.45
C PHE A 191 -13.84 10.61 -17.93
N THR A 192 -14.00 9.47 -17.29
CA THR A 192 -13.96 9.32 -15.84
C THR A 192 -12.99 8.22 -15.44
N VAL A 193 -12.27 8.42 -14.34
CA VAL A 193 -11.47 7.35 -13.73
C VAL A 193 -12.38 6.55 -12.80
N GLN A 194 -12.72 5.33 -13.24
CA GLN A 194 -13.54 4.42 -12.43
C GLN A 194 -12.62 3.64 -11.51
N THR A 195 -12.64 3.96 -10.23
CA THR A 195 -11.77 3.34 -9.22
C THR A 195 -12.40 2.12 -8.55
N SER A 196 -11.57 1.12 -8.19
CA SER A 196 -11.99 -0.07 -7.46
C SER A 196 -10.87 -0.56 -6.51
N SER A 197 -10.29 -1.69 -6.76
CA SER A 197 -9.07 -2.22 -6.14
C SER A 197 -8.17 -2.80 -7.23
N SER A 198 -6.91 -3.15 -6.94
CA SER A 198 -6.04 -3.84 -7.90
C SER A 198 -6.70 -5.09 -8.47
N GLY A 199 -7.21 -5.97 -7.61
CA GLY A 199 -7.93 -7.16 -8.06
C GLY A 199 -9.21 -6.86 -8.85
N GLY A 200 -9.93 -5.78 -8.51
CA GLY A 200 -11.14 -5.35 -9.24
C GLY A 200 -10.81 -4.87 -10.65
N MET A 201 -9.80 -4.02 -10.81
CA MET A 201 -9.29 -3.55 -12.09
C MET A 201 -8.81 -4.73 -12.95
N LEU A 202 -8.05 -5.66 -12.39
CA LEU A 202 -7.56 -6.85 -13.11
C LEU A 202 -8.68 -7.80 -13.54
N ALA A 203 -9.73 -7.95 -12.71
CA ALA A 203 -10.91 -8.74 -13.08
C ALA A 203 -11.66 -8.13 -14.26
N GLU A 204 -11.78 -6.81 -14.31
CA GLU A 204 -12.39 -6.07 -15.42
C GLU A 204 -11.53 -6.16 -16.67
N LEU A 205 -10.20 -5.96 -16.55
CA LEU A 205 -9.24 -6.16 -17.64
C LEU A 205 -9.35 -7.57 -18.23
N LYS A 206 -9.36 -8.60 -17.38
CA LYS A 206 -9.50 -10.01 -17.81
C LYS A 206 -10.78 -10.23 -18.62
N SER A 207 -11.89 -9.66 -18.16
CA SER A 207 -13.19 -9.78 -18.83
C SER A 207 -13.19 -9.11 -20.21
N ALA A 208 -12.70 -7.84 -20.27
CA ALA A 208 -12.62 -7.08 -21.50
C ALA A 208 -11.65 -7.74 -22.50
N TYR A 209 -10.48 -8.19 -22.02
CA TYR A 209 -9.50 -8.87 -22.85
C TYR A 209 -10.05 -10.16 -23.50
N ALA A 210 -10.78 -10.97 -22.72
CA ALA A 210 -11.40 -12.20 -23.21
C ALA A 210 -12.53 -11.94 -24.23
N ALA A 211 -13.19 -10.78 -24.16
CA ALA A 211 -14.24 -10.35 -25.08
C ALA A 211 -13.70 -9.52 -26.26
N GLU A 212 -12.39 -9.23 -26.31
CA GLU A 212 -11.77 -8.28 -27.24
C GLU A 212 -12.41 -6.88 -27.20
N GLU A 213 -12.95 -6.49 -26.02
CA GLU A 213 -13.50 -5.16 -25.78
C GLU A 213 -12.36 -4.16 -25.46
N TRP A 214 -12.60 -2.90 -25.82
CA TRP A 214 -11.62 -1.86 -25.55
C TRP A 214 -11.64 -1.44 -24.10
N ILE A 215 -10.47 -1.40 -23.48
CA ILE A 215 -10.31 -0.99 -22.09
C ILE A 215 -8.98 -0.25 -21.92
N ALA A 216 -8.99 0.84 -21.16
CA ALA A 216 -7.80 1.51 -20.65
C ALA A 216 -7.74 1.32 -19.13
N VAL A 217 -6.58 0.92 -18.62
CA VAL A 217 -6.38 0.63 -17.19
C VAL A 217 -5.18 1.38 -16.64
N THR A 218 -5.19 1.64 -15.33
CA THR A 218 -3.97 2.05 -14.60
C THR A 218 -3.10 0.82 -14.37
N LEU A 219 -1.81 0.90 -14.71
CA LEU A 219 -0.91 -0.24 -14.58
C LEU A 219 0.51 0.25 -14.23
N TRP A 220 1.36 -0.67 -13.80
CA TRP A 220 2.76 -0.39 -13.46
C TRP A 220 3.68 -1.54 -13.87
N SER A 221 4.97 -1.30 -13.88
CA SER A 221 5.99 -2.32 -14.14
C SER A 221 7.03 -2.31 -13.02
N PRO A 222 7.46 -3.51 -12.55
CA PRO A 222 7.04 -4.83 -13.00
C PRO A 222 5.61 -5.19 -12.58
N HIS A 223 4.88 -5.92 -13.43
CA HIS A 223 3.56 -6.46 -13.13
C HIS A 223 3.30 -7.72 -13.95
N TRP A 224 2.76 -8.77 -13.33
CA TRP A 224 2.49 -10.05 -13.96
C TRP A 224 1.48 -9.98 -15.13
N ALA A 225 0.60 -8.97 -15.11
CA ALA A 225 -0.38 -8.74 -16.17
C ALA A 225 0.25 -8.62 -17.58
N PHE A 226 1.47 -8.07 -17.69
CA PHE A 226 2.19 -7.99 -18.95
C PHE A 226 2.71 -9.34 -19.45
N SER A 227 2.80 -10.34 -18.57
CA SER A 227 3.15 -11.71 -18.93
C SER A 227 1.92 -12.54 -19.28
N GLU A 228 0.76 -12.20 -18.68
CA GLU A 228 -0.51 -12.91 -18.90
C GLU A 228 -1.23 -12.40 -20.15
N TRP A 229 -1.21 -11.08 -20.36
CA TRP A 229 -1.87 -10.42 -21.49
C TRP A 229 -0.89 -9.57 -22.30
N ASP A 230 -1.08 -9.53 -23.61
CA ASP A 230 -0.32 -8.64 -24.48
C ASP A 230 -0.83 -7.21 -24.32
N MET A 231 -0.17 -6.45 -23.46
CA MET A 231 -0.53 -5.08 -23.06
C MET A 231 0.51 -4.08 -23.57
N ALA A 232 0.07 -2.88 -23.84
CA ALA A 232 0.93 -1.75 -24.21
C ALA A 232 0.62 -0.54 -23.32
N TYR A 233 1.65 0.16 -22.86
CA TYR A 233 1.49 1.51 -22.34
C TYR A 233 1.16 2.48 -23.45
N LEU A 234 0.26 3.42 -23.16
CA LEU A 234 0.08 4.60 -24.01
C LEU A 234 1.24 5.58 -23.78
N ASP A 235 1.68 6.22 -24.85
CA ASP A 235 2.69 7.25 -24.80
C ASP A 235 2.15 8.47 -24.06
N ASP A 236 2.96 9.03 -23.18
CA ASP A 236 2.69 10.17 -22.28
C ASP A 236 3.67 11.33 -22.60
N PRO A 237 3.50 12.06 -23.71
CA PRO A 237 4.42 13.12 -24.09
C PRO A 237 4.41 14.33 -23.15
N GLU A 238 3.37 14.52 -22.33
CA GLU A 238 3.30 15.57 -21.30
C GLU A 238 3.93 15.12 -19.97
N GLU A 239 4.46 13.90 -19.90
CA GLU A 239 5.14 13.32 -18.73
C GLU A 239 4.31 13.38 -17.43
N VAL A 240 2.98 13.22 -17.53
CA VAL A 240 2.06 13.26 -16.37
C VAL A 240 2.33 12.12 -15.37
N TYR A 241 2.74 10.96 -15.90
CA TYR A 241 3.15 9.81 -15.10
C TYR A 241 4.63 9.85 -14.70
N GLY A 242 5.38 10.84 -15.18
CA GLY A 242 6.82 10.94 -14.97
C GLY A 242 7.63 9.91 -15.76
N GLY A 243 8.90 9.76 -15.35
CA GLY A 243 9.86 8.84 -15.98
C GLY A 243 9.98 7.51 -15.26
N ALA A 244 11.19 6.93 -15.32
CA ALA A 244 11.51 5.75 -14.54
C ALA A 244 11.54 6.06 -13.04
N GLU A 245 11.01 5.14 -12.26
CA GLU A 245 10.95 5.23 -10.80
C GLU A 245 11.74 4.10 -10.14
N VAL A 246 11.96 4.28 -8.85
CA VAL A 246 12.44 3.25 -7.93
C VAL A 246 11.39 3.02 -6.86
N VAL A 247 11.38 1.83 -6.28
CA VAL A 247 10.63 1.56 -5.05
C VAL A 247 11.60 1.57 -3.88
N GLU A 248 11.25 2.30 -2.83
CA GLU A 248 12.04 2.39 -1.62
C GLU A 248 11.33 1.80 -0.41
N THR A 249 12.15 1.29 0.49
CA THR A 249 11.72 0.99 1.84
C THR A 249 11.75 2.28 2.65
N VAL A 250 10.64 2.56 3.34
CA VAL A 250 10.46 3.74 4.20
C VAL A 250 10.04 3.29 5.58
N ALA A 251 10.65 3.85 6.61
CA ALA A 251 10.34 3.59 8.01
C ALA A 251 9.87 4.88 8.71
N ARG A 252 9.18 4.72 9.84
CA ARG A 252 8.93 5.84 10.74
C ARG A 252 10.23 6.37 11.34
N THR A 253 10.32 7.66 11.57
CA THR A 253 11.47 8.24 12.30
C THR A 253 11.63 7.61 13.68
N GLY A 254 12.87 7.30 14.05
CA GLY A 254 13.23 6.61 15.29
C GLY A 254 13.19 5.08 15.23
N PHE A 255 12.75 4.49 14.11
CA PHE A 255 12.73 3.03 13.99
C PHE A 255 14.13 2.41 13.98
N ALA A 256 15.12 3.11 13.41
CA ALA A 256 16.51 2.66 13.40
C ALA A 256 17.10 2.56 14.82
N GLU A 257 16.72 3.49 15.70
CA GLU A 257 17.15 3.50 17.10
C GLU A 257 16.41 2.43 17.93
N ASP A 258 15.09 2.28 17.69
CA ASP A 258 14.26 1.32 18.43
C ASP A 258 14.62 -0.14 18.06
N ASN A 259 14.88 -0.40 16.77
CA ASN A 259 15.10 -1.73 16.19
C ASN A 259 16.25 -1.74 15.17
N PRO A 260 17.52 -1.49 15.59
CA PRO A 260 18.65 -1.34 14.67
C PRO A 260 18.89 -2.61 13.82
N GLY A 261 18.67 -3.78 14.35
CA GLY A 261 18.78 -5.04 13.59
C GLY A 261 17.70 -5.18 12.51
N ALA A 262 16.44 -4.90 12.83
CA ALA A 262 15.36 -4.92 11.83
C ALA A 262 15.57 -3.83 10.79
N TYR A 263 15.96 -2.62 11.20
CA TYR A 263 16.26 -1.53 10.29
C TYR A 263 17.38 -1.88 9.31
N ALA A 264 18.43 -2.56 9.77
CA ALA A 264 19.53 -3.01 8.91
C ALA A 264 19.06 -4.06 7.88
N ILE A 265 18.15 -4.98 8.27
CA ILE A 265 17.56 -5.95 7.33
C ILE A 265 16.74 -5.24 6.26
N ILE A 266 15.80 -4.36 6.66
CA ILE A 266 14.92 -3.67 5.71
C ILE A 266 15.68 -2.69 4.81
N SER A 267 16.80 -2.13 5.28
CA SER A 267 17.68 -1.28 4.49
C SER A 267 18.53 -2.07 3.49
N ALA A 268 18.90 -3.30 3.83
CA ALA A 268 19.64 -4.21 2.96
C ALA A 268 18.74 -4.90 1.91
N PHE A 269 17.43 -4.95 2.16
CA PHE A 269 16.48 -5.58 1.26
C PHE A 269 16.51 -4.93 -0.12
N ASN A 270 16.85 -5.70 -1.12
CA ASN A 270 16.81 -5.32 -2.53
C ASN A 270 16.66 -6.56 -3.41
N TRP A 271 15.96 -6.39 -4.52
CA TRP A 271 15.77 -7.44 -5.50
C TRP A 271 15.67 -6.86 -6.91
N THR A 272 15.67 -7.74 -7.91
CA THR A 272 15.52 -7.35 -9.31
C THR A 272 14.04 -7.36 -9.72
N GLN A 273 13.74 -6.77 -10.88
CA GLN A 273 12.40 -6.89 -11.48
C GLN A 273 12.04 -8.36 -11.76
N ASP A 274 13.02 -9.18 -12.18
CA ASP A 274 12.81 -10.61 -12.43
C ASP A 274 12.48 -11.35 -11.12
N ASP A 275 13.14 -11.01 -10.00
CA ASP A 275 12.83 -11.56 -8.68
C ASP A 275 11.37 -11.24 -8.31
N CYS A 276 10.99 -9.96 -8.35
CA CYS A 276 9.65 -9.49 -8.06
C CYS A 276 8.60 -10.16 -8.96
N GLN A 277 8.86 -10.17 -10.27
CA GLN A 277 7.98 -10.76 -11.26
C GLN A 277 7.77 -12.26 -11.02
N SER A 278 8.82 -12.99 -10.63
CA SER A 278 8.72 -14.43 -10.39
C SER A 278 7.81 -14.76 -9.21
N VAL A 279 7.91 -14.00 -8.11
CA VAL A 279 7.04 -14.19 -6.93
C VAL A 279 5.59 -13.79 -7.26
N MET A 280 5.38 -12.65 -7.95
CA MET A 280 4.04 -12.26 -8.41
C MET A 280 3.41 -13.32 -9.32
N ALA A 281 4.19 -13.89 -10.26
CA ALA A 281 3.68 -14.92 -11.17
C ALA A 281 3.27 -16.18 -10.41
N ASP A 282 4.04 -16.60 -9.42
CA ASP A 282 3.67 -17.75 -8.58
C ASP A 282 2.36 -17.47 -7.81
N ILE A 283 2.19 -16.29 -7.24
CA ILE A 283 0.99 -15.93 -6.47
C ILE A 283 -0.24 -15.76 -7.39
N PHE A 284 -0.14 -14.89 -8.39
CA PHE A 284 -1.31 -14.39 -9.12
C PHE A 284 -1.61 -15.13 -10.42
N ALA A 285 -0.58 -15.65 -11.12
CA ALA A 285 -0.77 -16.42 -12.33
C ALA A 285 -0.88 -17.93 -12.07
N ASN A 286 -0.16 -18.45 -11.06
CA ASN A 286 -0.14 -19.87 -10.71
C ASN A 286 -1.02 -20.22 -9.50
N ASP A 287 -1.72 -19.24 -8.89
CA ASP A 287 -2.63 -19.40 -7.74
C ASP A 287 -1.95 -20.10 -6.54
N MET A 288 -0.65 -19.78 -6.32
CA MET A 288 0.12 -20.29 -5.19
C MET A 288 -0.17 -19.44 -3.94
N ASP A 289 -0.15 -20.07 -2.77
CA ASP A 289 -0.21 -19.32 -1.50
C ASP A 289 0.93 -18.30 -1.40
N GLU A 290 0.63 -17.10 -0.92
CA GLU A 290 1.56 -15.96 -0.89
C GLU A 290 2.85 -16.29 -0.10
N LYS A 291 2.72 -16.97 1.05
CA LYS A 291 3.86 -17.39 1.86
C LYS A 291 4.63 -18.55 1.20
N GLU A 292 3.94 -19.47 0.52
CA GLU A 292 4.59 -20.56 -0.21
C GLU A 292 5.41 -19.99 -1.38
N ALA A 293 4.88 -19.04 -2.13
CA ALA A 293 5.60 -18.37 -3.22
C ALA A 293 6.84 -17.61 -2.69
N ALA A 294 6.68 -16.86 -1.61
CA ALA A 294 7.77 -16.17 -0.95
C ALA A 294 8.86 -17.13 -0.46
N GLN A 295 8.47 -18.23 0.20
CA GLN A 295 9.41 -19.26 0.70
C GLN A 295 10.17 -19.93 -0.45
N LYS A 296 9.48 -20.26 -1.53
CA LYS A 296 10.10 -20.83 -2.74
C LYS A 296 11.18 -19.91 -3.31
N TRP A 297 10.91 -18.60 -3.37
CA TRP A 297 11.90 -17.63 -3.83
C TRP A 297 13.06 -17.50 -2.85
N ILE A 298 12.81 -17.46 -1.54
CA ILE A 298 13.83 -17.41 -0.47
C ILE A 298 14.77 -18.62 -0.59
N ASP A 299 14.22 -19.82 -0.77
CA ASP A 299 15.01 -21.07 -0.88
C ASP A 299 15.92 -21.04 -2.11
N ALA A 300 15.48 -20.44 -3.20
CA ALA A 300 16.27 -20.29 -4.42
C ALA A 300 17.31 -19.15 -4.35
N ASN A 301 17.19 -18.22 -3.38
CA ASN A 301 18.01 -17.01 -3.28
C ASN A 301 18.71 -16.89 -1.90
N ARG A 302 19.08 -18.00 -1.29
CA ARG A 302 19.64 -18.05 0.08
C ARG A 302 20.81 -17.12 0.31
N ASP A 303 21.76 -17.04 -0.63
CA ASP A 303 22.94 -16.19 -0.47
C ASP A 303 22.55 -14.70 -0.28
N LYS A 304 21.53 -14.24 -1.00
CA LYS A 304 20.98 -12.89 -0.90
C LYS A 304 20.29 -12.69 0.46
N VAL A 305 19.39 -13.60 0.83
CA VAL A 305 18.64 -13.56 2.09
C VAL A 305 19.56 -13.63 3.29
N ASP A 306 20.55 -14.53 3.27
CA ASP A 306 21.54 -14.67 4.35
C ASP A 306 22.38 -13.40 4.53
N SER A 307 22.64 -12.66 3.44
CA SER A 307 23.32 -11.37 3.52
C SER A 307 22.49 -10.30 4.23
N TRP A 308 21.19 -10.26 4.00
CA TRP A 308 20.27 -9.33 4.70
C TRP A 308 20.16 -9.68 6.20
N ILE A 309 20.03 -10.97 6.52
CA ILE A 309 20.00 -11.43 7.92
C ILE A 309 21.32 -11.14 8.63
N ALA A 310 22.46 -11.29 7.93
CA ALA A 310 23.77 -10.93 8.47
C ALA A 310 23.90 -9.42 8.74
N ALA A 311 23.38 -8.57 7.84
CA ALA A 311 23.32 -7.13 8.08
C ALA A 311 22.51 -6.81 9.35
N GLY A 312 21.38 -7.50 9.56
CA GLY A 312 20.58 -7.36 10.79
C GLY A 312 21.33 -7.71 12.06
N LYS A 313 22.11 -8.77 12.04
CA LYS A 313 22.95 -9.16 13.20
C LYS A 313 24.02 -8.09 13.50
N ALA A 314 24.72 -7.61 12.46
CA ALA A 314 25.71 -6.54 12.62
C ALA A 314 25.07 -5.22 13.12
N GLY A 315 23.88 -4.87 12.64
CA GLY A 315 23.12 -3.72 13.11
C GLY A 315 22.72 -3.83 14.58
N ALA A 316 22.26 -5.00 15.00
CA ALA A 316 21.92 -5.26 16.40
C ALA A 316 23.12 -5.20 17.35
N ASP A 317 24.30 -5.61 16.88
CA ASP A 317 25.54 -5.59 17.66
C ASP A 317 26.22 -4.21 17.68
N GLY A 318 25.70 -3.21 16.95
CA GLY A 318 26.27 -1.86 16.89
C GLY A 318 27.54 -1.74 16.02
N GLU A 319 27.78 -2.69 15.12
CA GLU A 319 28.97 -2.72 14.26
C GLU A 319 28.90 -1.75 13.06
N ASN A 320 27.76 -1.05 12.87
CA ASN A 320 27.51 -0.12 11.75
C ASN A 320 27.46 1.36 12.19
N ALA A 321 28.22 1.75 13.21
CA ALA A 321 28.34 3.14 13.67
C ALA A 321 29.51 3.88 13.00
#